data_f188ee809d2f2508df965d6784d9751b
#
_entry.id   f188ee809d2f2508df965d6784d9751b
#
_cell.length_a   1.000
_cell.length_b   1.000
_cell.length_c   1.000
_cell.angle_alpha   90.00
_cell.angle_beta   90.00
_cell.angle_gamma   90.00
#
_symmetry.space_group_name_H-M   'P 1'
#
loop_
_entity.id
_entity.type
_entity.pdbx_description
1 polymer ?
#
loop_
_entity_poly.entity_id
_entity_poly.type
_entity_poly.pdbx_seq_one_letter_code
_entity_poly.pdbx_strand_id
1 'polypeptide(L)'
;MKSKIAILSLLLTGAALSASAQTKEHYYSEKAKDNIFISVGVGAQGCVNPDNFDYGFGHAITPLIHASVGKLFNPIWGIRGQVAGCWSTLYSEYGMPEGEYKKMKNKKYFTLRADGLFNLSNAIGGYNPDRLFTVSVFAGPGLTFAKAYGNQDKLNALINGSVGLMGQFNINKYLDINVEAR
;
A
#
# COMPACT_ATOMS: atom_id res chain seq x y z
N MET A 1 -14.08 -10.80 -32.54
CA MET A 1 -14.66 -10.60 -31.18
C MET A 1 -13.53 -10.05 -30.30
N LYS A 2 -13.56 -8.75 -30.03
CA LYS A 2 -12.52 -8.11 -29.21
C LYS A 2 -12.81 -8.41 -27.74
N SER A 3 -12.11 -9.38 -27.17
CA SER A 3 -12.13 -9.63 -25.72
C SER A 3 -11.59 -8.38 -25.02
N LYS A 4 -12.46 -7.71 -24.27
CA LYS A 4 -12.07 -6.68 -23.32
C LYS A 4 -11.29 -7.36 -22.21
N ILE A 5 -9.97 -7.42 -22.37
CA ILE A 5 -9.08 -7.80 -21.28
C ILE A 5 -9.19 -6.67 -20.27
N ALA A 6 -9.96 -6.90 -19.23
CA ALA A 6 -9.92 -6.06 -18.04
C ALA A 6 -8.51 -6.18 -17.48
N ILE A 7 -7.73 -5.12 -17.61
CA ILE A 7 -6.40 -5.00 -17.01
C ILE A 7 -6.64 -4.93 -15.50
N LEU A 8 -6.66 -6.09 -14.87
CA LEU A 8 -6.63 -6.21 -13.42
C LEU A 8 -5.18 -5.97 -12.99
N SER A 9 -4.80 -4.72 -12.87
CA SER A 9 -3.51 -4.35 -12.29
C SER A 9 -3.58 -4.61 -10.78
N LEU A 10 -3.26 -5.83 -10.38
CA LEU A 10 -3.00 -6.16 -8.99
C LEU A 10 -1.63 -5.56 -8.65
N LEU A 11 -1.62 -4.38 -8.04
CA LEU A 11 -0.41 -3.80 -7.45
C LEU A 11 -0.02 -4.67 -6.25
N LEU A 12 0.85 -5.66 -6.48
CA LEU A 12 1.49 -6.39 -5.41
C LEU A 12 2.55 -5.46 -4.81
N THR A 13 2.17 -4.70 -3.81
CA THR A 13 3.13 -3.96 -2.98
C THR A 13 3.85 -4.99 -2.11
N GLY A 14 5.13 -5.20 -2.40
CA GLY A 14 5.99 -6.01 -1.55
C GLY A 14 6.05 -5.47 -0.11
N ALA A 15 6.57 -6.26 0.79
CA ALA A 15 6.67 -5.92 2.20
C ALA A 15 7.29 -4.52 2.39
N ALA A 16 6.48 -3.58 2.87
CA ALA A 16 6.96 -2.27 3.27
C ALA A 16 7.36 -2.32 4.75
N LEU A 17 8.61 -1.98 5.04
CA LEU A 17 9.05 -1.74 6.41
C LEU A 17 8.63 -0.33 6.80
N SER A 18 7.76 -0.24 7.78
CA SER A 18 7.30 1.03 8.34
C SER A 18 7.69 1.11 9.80
N ALA A 19 8.27 2.23 10.20
CA ALA A 19 8.42 2.57 11.60
C ALA A 19 7.28 3.48 12.02
N SER A 20 6.56 3.12 13.07
CA SER A 20 5.50 3.93 13.64
C SER A 20 5.80 4.27 15.10
N ALA A 21 5.53 5.52 15.47
CA ALA A 21 5.56 5.95 16.85
C ALA A 21 4.14 5.90 17.42
N GLN A 22 3.94 5.06 18.43
CA GLN A 22 2.66 4.86 19.07
C GLN A 22 2.82 4.91 20.59
N THR A 23 1.91 5.60 21.26
CA THR A 23 1.86 5.60 22.73
C THR A 23 1.06 4.39 23.19
N LYS A 24 1.68 3.47 23.93
CA LYS A 24 1.04 2.22 24.40
C LYS A 24 -0.02 2.39 25.50
N GLU A 25 -0.22 3.59 26.02
CA GLU A 25 -1.09 3.80 27.17
C GLU A 25 -2.53 4.13 26.76
N HIS A 26 -3.45 3.28 27.18
CA HIS A 26 -4.91 3.42 27.18
C HIS A 26 -5.60 3.71 25.84
N TYR A 27 -5.96 2.64 25.13
CA TYR A 27 -6.87 2.70 23.97
C TYR A 27 -8.29 3.20 24.30
N TYR A 28 -8.58 3.52 25.56
CA TYR A 28 -9.88 4.01 26.03
C TYR A 28 -9.87 5.48 26.34
N SER A 29 -9.27 6.29 25.48
CA SER A 29 -9.36 7.73 25.63
C SER A 29 -10.43 8.28 24.67
N GLU A 30 -11.41 8.97 25.23
CA GLU A 30 -12.40 9.75 24.45
C GLU A 30 -11.79 10.99 23.80
N LYS A 31 -10.54 11.32 24.14
CA LYS A 31 -9.87 12.49 23.59
C LYS A 31 -9.47 12.28 22.14
N ALA A 32 -9.81 13.26 21.30
CA ALA A 32 -9.50 13.20 19.86
C ALA A 32 -8.01 13.10 19.55
N LYS A 33 -7.13 13.51 20.45
CA LYS A 33 -5.66 13.54 20.28
C LYS A 33 -4.96 12.22 20.65
N ASP A 34 -5.64 11.32 21.35
CA ASP A 34 -5.03 10.07 21.81
C ASP A 34 -5.09 8.99 20.72
N ASN A 35 -4.17 8.01 20.80
CA ASN A 35 -4.08 6.87 19.88
C ASN A 35 -3.83 7.27 18.41
N ILE A 36 -3.16 8.39 18.18
CA ILE A 36 -2.70 8.80 16.86
C ILE A 36 -1.32 8.18 16.63
N PHE A 37 -1.11 7.63 15.45
CA PHE A 37 0.19 7.14 15.00
C PHE A 37 0.59 7.78 13.68
N ILE A 38 1.89 7.90 13.47
CA ILE A 38 2.49 8.35 12.21
C ILE A 38 3.45 7.25 11.78
N SER A 39 3.43 6.88 10.52
CA SER A 39 4.39 5.92 9.97
C SER A 39 4.98 6.40 8.65
N VAL A 40 6.22 6.03 8.43
CA VAL A 40 6.93 6.19 7.17
C VAL A 40 7.51 4.85 6.77
N GLY A 41 7.53 4.55 5.49
CA GLY A 41 8.02 3.27 5.04
C GLY A 41 8.51 3.28 3.61
N VAL A 42 9.30 2.27 3.31
CA VAL A 42 9.84 1.97 1.99
C VAL A 42 9.49 0.53 1.63
N GLY A 43 9.28 0.27 0.37
CA GLY A 43 8.92 -1.06 -0.10
C GLY A 43 9.18 -1.24 -1.58
N ALA A 44 8.72 -2.35 -2.11
CA ALA A 44 8.73 -2.66 -3.52
C ALA A 44 7.29 -2.92 -3.99
N GLN A 45 7.02 -2.60 -5.23
CA GLN A 45 5.74 -2.85 -5.89
C GLN A 45 5.96 -3.43 -7.26
N GLY A 46 5.03 -4.23 -7.73
CA GLY A 46 5.01 -4.74 -9.09
C GLY A 46 3.66 -4.49 -9.74
N CYS A 47 3.68 -4.17 -11.03
CA CYS A 47 2.46 -4.07 -11.83
C CYS A 47 2.23 -5.41 -12.52
N VAL A 48 1.07 -6.01 -12.25
CA VAL A 48 0.68 -7.30 -12.82
C VAL A 48 -0.18 -7.05 -14.07
N ASN A 49 0.39 -7.29 -15.24
CA ASN A 49 -0.33 -7.35 -16.51
C ASN A 49 0.26 -8.51 -17.34
N PRO A 50 -0.44 -9.01 -18.38
CA PRO A 50 0.05 -10.12 -19.19
C PRO A 50 1.46 -9.89 -19.72
N ASP A 51 1.73 -8.77 -20.36
CA ASP A 51 3.02 -8.45 -20.96
C ASP A 51 4.17 -8.43 -19.93
N ASN A 52 3.92 -7.98 -18.70
CA ASN A 52 4.91 -8.00 -17.62
C ASN A 52 5.21 -9.41 -17.12
N PHE A 53 4.22 -10.31 -17.16
CA PHE A 53 4.42 -11.71 -16.81
C PHE A 53 5.26 -12.42 -17.85
N ASP A 54 4.95 -12.23 -19.13
CA ASP A 54 5.63 -12.89 -20.25
C ASP A 54 7.09 -12.42 -20.38
N TYR A 55 7.36 -11.14 -20.12
CA TYR A 55 8.72 -10.59 -20.09
C TYR A 55 9.53 -10.99 -18.85
N GLY A 56 8.86 -11.37 -17.76
CA GLY A 56 9.44 -11.69 -16.46
C GLY A 56 9.11 -10.66 -15.39
N PHE A 57 8.29 -11.07 -14.46
CA PHE A 57 7.73 -10.22 -13.39
C PHE A 57 8.78 -9.43 -12.60
N GLY A 58 9.99 -10.01 -12.40
CA GLY A 58 11.08 -9.34 -11.68
C GLY A 58 11.50 -8.00 -12.28
N HIS A 59 11.34 -7.81 -13.59
CA HIS A 59 11.69 -6.57 -14.29
C HIS A 59 10.66 -5.44 -14.07
N ALA A 60 9.46 -5.78 -13.62
CA ALA A 60 8.38 -4.83 -13.31
C ALA A 60 8.40 -4.33 -11.87
N ILE A 61 9.32 -4.84 -11.04
CA ILE A 61 9.46 -4.41 -9.64
C ILE A 61 10.07 -3.03 -9.56
N THR A 62 9.42 -2.14 -8.84
CA THR A 62 9.84 -0.75 -8.64
C THR A 62 9.75 -0.36 -7.17
N PRO A 63 10.56 0.60 -6.70
CA PRO A 63 10.48 1.05 -5.32
C PRO A 63 9.18 1.79 -5.03
N LEU A 64 8.76 1.73 -3.78
CA LEU A 64 7.62 2.45 -3.22
C LEU A 64 8.06 3.15 -1.94
N ILE A 65 7.64 4.41 -1.80
CA ILE A 65 7.80 5.17 -0.56
C ILE A 65 6.41 5.57 -0.10
N HIS A 66 6.14 5.46 1.19
CA HIS A 66 4.88 5.91 1.74
C HIS A 66 5.05 6.58 3.10
N ALA A 67 4.10 7.46 3.40
CA ALA A 67 3.91 8.05 4.72
C ALA A 67 2.43 7.95 5.08
N SER A 68 2.14 7.72 6.34
CA SER A 68 0.76 7.64 6.80
C SER A 68 0.57 8.23 8.18
N VAL A 69 -0.66 8.66 8.42
CA VAL A 69 -1.15 9.07 9.73
C VAL A 69 -2.44 8.31 10.00
N GLY A 70 -2.61 7.80 11.19
CA GLY A 70 -3.80 7.05 11.55
C GLY A 70 -4.20 7.26 13.00
N LYS A 71 -5.40 6.79 13.31
CA LYS A 71 -5.98 6.82 14.64
C LYS A 71 -6.64 5.49 14.93
N LEU A 72 -6.36 4.95 16.10
CA LEU A 72 -7.07 3.80 16.64
C LEU A 72 -8.22 4.30 17.52
N PHE A 73 -9.43 3.87 17.24
CA PHE A 73 -10.63 4.19 18.04
C PHE A 73 -10.74 3.28 19.25
N ASN A 74 -10.31 2.01 19.09
CA ASN A 74 -10.23 1.01 20.12
C ASN A 74 -9.12 0.01 19.75
N PRO A 75 -8.82 -1.00 20.58
CA PRO A 75 -7.77 -1.98 20.29
C PRO A 75 -7.95 -2.79 18.99
N ILE A 76 -9.15 -2.79 18.41
CA ILE A 76 -9.51 -3.61 17.25
C ILE A 76 -9.64 -2.76 15.98
N TRP A 77 -10.22 -1.54 16.08
CA TRP A 77 -10.57 -0.72 14.94
C TRP A 77 -9.79 0.58 14.88
N GLY A 78 -9.41 0.96 13.69
CA GLY A 78 -8.77 2.24 13.41
C GLY A 78 -8.99 2.71 11.97
N ILE A 79 -8.49 3.89 11.68
CA ILE A 79 -8.43 4.45 10.33
C ILE A 79 -7.02 4.97 10.07
N ARG A 80 -6.64 4.98 8.80
CA ARG A 80 -5.34 5.49 8.36
C ARG A 80 -5.48 6.24 7.05
N GLY A 81 -4.93 7.44 6.99
CA GLY A 81 -4.65 8.14 5.75
C GLY A 81 -3.22 7.87 5.32
N GLN A 82 -3.00 7.51 4.06
CA GLN A 82 -1.68 7.19 3.52
C GLN A 82 -1.44 7.94 2.21
N VAL A 83 -0.24 8.48 2.07
CA VAL A 83 0.32 8.97 0.82
C VAL A 83 1.41 8.01 0.39
N ALA A 84 1.33 7.50 -0.82
CA ALA A 84 2.31 6.58 -1.37
C ALA A 84 2.64 6.98 -2.80
N GLY A 85 3.86 6.74 -3.24
CA GLY A 85 4.25 7.03 -4.61
C GLY A 85 5.68 6.61 -4.90
N CYS A 86 6.00 6.64 -6.14
CA CYS A 86 7.31 6.59 -6.75
C CYS A 86 7.17 6.59 -8.27
N TRP A 87 7.61 5.53 -8.92
CA TRP A 87 7.37 5.29 -10.35
C TRP A 87 6.96 3.83 -10.56
N SER A 88 6.20 3.60 -11.65
CA SER A 88 5.82 2.28 -12.11
C SER A 88 6.44 2.01 -13.48
N THR A 89 6.91 0.80 -13.69
CA THR A 89 7.43 0.32 -14.97
C THR A 89 6.44 -0.63 -15.60
N LEU A 90 6.12 -0.39 -16.88
CA LEU A 90 5.29 -1.25 -17.70
C LEU A 90 6.09 -1.70 -18.92
N TYR A 91 5.89 -2.94 -19.32
CA TYR A 91 6.34 -3.49 -20.58
C TYR A 91 5.14 -3.69 -21.50
N SER A 92 5.33 -3.59 -22.80
CA SER A 92 4.28 -3.82 -23.79
C SER A 92 4.85 -4.41 -25.05
N GLU A 93 4.17 -5.41 -25.59
CA GLU A 93 4.44 -6.03 -26.88
C GLU A 93 3.83 -5.22 -28.04
N TYR A 94 2.97 -4.24 -27.75
CA TYR A 94 2.26 -3.49 -28.78
C TYR A 94 3.22 -2.76 -29.74
N GLY A 95 3.14 -3.14 -31.03
CA GLY A 95 3.98 -2.58 -32.09
C GLY A 95 5.39 -3.14 -32.17
N MET A 96 5.67 -4.26 -31.50
CA MET A 96 6.93 -5.01 -31.56
C MET A 96 6.71 -6.37 -32.26
N PRO A 97 7.77 -7.01 -32.80
CA PRO A 97 7.72 -8.40 -33.23
C PRO A 97 7.28 -9.33 -32.10
N GLU A 98 6.68 -10.48 -32.44
CA GLU A 98 6.23 -11.47 -31.48
C GLU A 98 7.37 -11.91 -30.55
N GLY A 99 7.14 -11.82 -29.24
CA GLY A 99 8.13 -12.13 -28.20
C GLY A 99 9.10 -10.99 -27.85
N GLU A 100 9.00 -9.83 -28.50
CA GLU A 100 9.76 -8.64 -28.12
C GLU A 100 8.92 -7.66 -27.34
N TYR A 101 9.44 -7.19 -26.21
CA TYR A 101 8.75 -6.27 -25.29
C TYR A 101 9.49 -4.94 -25.21
N LYS A 102 8.77 -3.85 -25.41
CA LYS A 102 9.30 -2.51 -25.22
C LYS A 102 9.02 -2.01 -23.81
N LYS A 103 10.10 -1.62 -23.11
CA LYS A 103 9.97 -0.93 -21.83
C LYS A 103 9.28 0.41 -22.04
N MET A 104 8.09 0.56 -21.52
CA MET A 104 7.43 1.85 -21.46
C MET A 104 8.14 2.71 -20.40
N LYS A 105 8.33 4.00 -20.69
CA LYS A 105 9.02 4.93 -19.76
C LYS A 105 8.38 4.86 -18.37
N ASN A 106 9.22 4.83 -17.34
CA ASN A 106 8.79 4.90 -15.96
C ASN A 106 7.84 6.09 -15.74
N LYS A 107 6.63 5.82 -15.26
CA LYS A 107 5.64 6.86 -14.96
C LYS A 107 5.67 7.16 -13.47
N LYS A 108 5.92 8.42 -13.14
CA LYS A 108 5.77 8.90 -11.77
C LYS A 108 4.29 8.98 -11.41
N TYR A 109 3.94 8.55 -10.22
CA TYR A 109 2.60 8.65 -9.69
C TYR A 109 2.65 8.90 -8.18
N PHE A 110 1.55 9.36 -7.64
CA PHE A 110 1.30 9.33 -6.21
C PHE A 110 -0.15 8.91 -5.97
N THR A 111 -0.36 8.28 -4.84
CA THR A 111 -1.67 7.78 -4.44
C THR A 111 -1.99 8.28 -3.04
N LEU A 112 -3.21 8.79 -2.88
CA LEU A 112 -3.82 9.09 -1.58
C LEU A 112 -4.77 7.94 -1.24
N ARG A 113 -4.71 7.42 -0.02
CA ARG A 113 -5.54 6.31 0.44
C ARG A 113 -6.14 6.61 1.81
N ALA A 114 -7.32 6.05 2.03
CA ALA A 114 -7.97 6.04 3.33
C ALA A 114 -8.32 4.60 3.67
N ASP A 115 -7.56 3.99 4.59
CA ASP A 115 -7.70 2.60 4.97
C ASP A 115 -8.45 2.48 6.31
N GLY A 116 -9.44 1.59 6.40
CA GLY A 116 -9.94 1.05 7.64
C GLY A 116 -8.99 -0.04 8.14
N LEU A 117 -8.65 -0.02 9.41
CA LEU A 117 -7.76 -1.00 10.06
C LEU A 117 -8.57 -1.91 10.97
N PHE A 118 -8.33 -3.21 10.91
CA PHE A 118 -8.92 -4.20 11.80
C PHE A 118 -7.82 -5.11 12.36
N ASN A 119 -7.60 -5.03 13.68
CA ASN A 119 -6.58 -5.81 14.37
C ASN A 119 -7.10 -7.21 14.68
N LEU A 120 -6.71 -8.19 13.87
CA LEU A 120 -7.09 -9.61 14.03
C LEU A 120 -6.57 -10.20 15.33
N SER A 121 -5.33 -9.87 15.71
CA SER A 121 -4.73 -10.41 16.94
C SER A 121 -5.50 -10.01 18.19
N ASN A 122 -5.96 -8.75 18.24
CA ASN A 122 -6.76 -8.27 19.37
C ASN A 122 -8.21 -8.73 19.30
N ALA A 123 -8.78 -8.90 18.10
CA ALA A 123 -10.14 -9.41 17.94
C ALA A 123 -10.27 -10.86 18.38
N ILE A 124 -9.27 -11.70 18.10
CA ILE A 124 -9.30 -13.16 18.42
C ILE A 124 -8.73 -13.42 19.81
N GLY A 125 -7.58 -12.84 20.12
CA GLY A 125 -6.82 -13.14 21.35
C GLY A 125 -6.99 -12.13 22.48
N GLY A 126 -7.94 -11.19 22.35
CA GLY A 126 -8.10 -10.10 23.30
C GLY A 126 -6.97 -9.08 23.26
N TYR A 127 -7.17 -7.94 23.91
CA TYR A 127 -6.16 -6.89 24.00
C TYR A 127 -5.08 -7.27 25.03
N ASN A 128 -3.82 -7.23 24.58
CA ASN A 128 -2.66 -7.40 25.42
C ASN A 128 -1.61 -6.34 25.08
N PRO A 129 -1.31 -5.38 25.99
CA PRO A 129 -0.36 -4.31 25.74
C PRO A 129 1.10 -4.80 25.59
N ASP A 130 1.43 -5.95 26.17
CA ASP A 130 2.79 -6.53 26.12
C ASP A 130 2.98 -7.48 24.92
N ARG A 131 2.00 -7.57 24.05
CA ARG A 131 2.13 -8.42 22.87
C ARG A 131 3.20 -7.88 21.92
N LEU A 132 4.21 -8.73 21.64
CA LEU A 132 5.32 -8.39 20.78
C LEU A 132 4.94 -8.29 19.29
N PHE A 133 3.96 -9.10 18.86
CA PHE A 133 3.56 -9.18 17.46
C PHE A 133 2.04 -9.15 17.32
N THR A 134 1.56 -8.29 16.42
CA THR A 134 0.14 -8.20 16.08
C THR A 134 -0.06 -8.26 14.57
N VAL A 135 -1.19 -8.83 14.17
CA VAL A 135 -1.62 -8.89 12.76
C VAL A 135 -2.88 -8.09 12.59
N SER A 136 -2.89 -7.24 11.59
CA SER A 136 -4.05 -6.45 11.21
C SER A 136 -4.34 -6.63 9.72
N VAL A 137 -5.62 -6.57 9.36
CA VAL A 137 -6.05 -6.39 7.98
C VAL A 137 -6.43 -4.95 7.76
N PHE A 138 -6.26 -4.48 6.54
CA PHE A 138 -6.71 -3.16 6.16
C PHE A 138 -7.34 -3.17 4.77
N ALA A 139 -8.30 -2.29 4.58
CA ALA A 139 -8.94 -2.09 3.29
C ALA A 139 -9.44 -0.65 3.17
N GLY A 140 -9.44 -0.12 1.95
CA GLY A 140 -9.97 1.21 1.72
C GLY A 140 -9.88 1.71 0.30
N PRO A 141 -10.56 2.83 0.01
CA PRO A 141 -10.48 3.51 -1.26
C PRO A 141 -9.19 4.33 -1.37
N GLY A 142 -8.81 4.60 -2.62
CA GLY A 142 -7.69 5.46 -2.94
C GLY A 142 -7.90 6.25 -4.22
N LEU A 143 -7.11 7.31 -4.37
CA LEU A 143 -7.02 8.14 -5.55
C LEU A 143 -5.57 8.16 -6.02
N THR A 144 -5.32 7.66 -7.21
CA THR A 144 -4.00 7.67 -7.84
C THR A 144 -3.93 8.76 -8.89
N PHE A 145 -2.92 9.57 -8.79
CA PHE A 145 -2.60 10.63 -9.73
C PHE A 145 -1.37 10.25 -10.53
N ALA A 146 -1.54 10.10 -11.84
CA ALA A 146 -0.48 9.72 -12.76
C ALA A 146 -0.55 10.54 -14.05
N LYS A 147 0.60 10.80 -14.69
CA LYS A 147 0.61 11.43 -16.01
C LYS A 147 0.11 10.47 -17.08
N ALA A 148 -0.79 10.96 -17.93
CA ALA A 148 -1.36 10.18 -19.03
C ALA A 148 -0.31 9.70 -20.05
N TYR A 149 -0.60 8.57 -20.71
CA TYR A 149 0.14 8.13 -21.90
C TYR A 149 -0.20 9.05 -23.08
N GLY A 150 0.84 9.51 -23.80
CA GLY A 150 0.69 10.28 -25.05
C GLY A 150 0.53 11.79 -24.86
N ASN A 151 -0.18 12.28 -23.86
CA ASN A 151 -0.31 13.71 -23.57
C ASN A 151 0.38 13.99 -22.21
N GLN A 152 1.66 14.37 -22.28
CA GLN A 152 2.57 14.39 -21.14
C GLN A 152 2.21 15.43 -20.05
N ASP A 153 1.28 16.34 -20.35
CA ASP A 153 0.96 17.47 -19.47
C ASP A 153 -0.35 17.29 -18.69
N LYS A 154 -1.15 16.26 -18.98
CA LYS A 154 -2.39 16.01 -18.26
C LYS A 154 -2.19 15.01 -17.12
N LEU A 155 -2.52 15.44 -15.92
CA LEU A 155 -2.61 14.59 -14.73
C LEU A 155 -3.97 13.88 -14.73
N ASN A 156 -3.98 12.57 -14.76
CA ASN A 156 -5.20 11.77 -14.62
C ASN A 156 -5.36 11.31 -13.18
N ALA A 157 -6.56 11.44 -12.67
CA ALA A 157 -6.97 10.89 -11.38
C ALA A 157 -7.73 9.58 -11.61
N LEU A 158 -7.29 8.52 -10.91
CA LEU A 158 -7.88 7.20 -10.98
C LEU A 158 -8.34 6.78 -9.59
N ILE A 159 -9.60 6.38 -9.48
CA ILE A 159 -10.14 5.77 -8.26
C ILE A 159 -9.68 4.32 -8.21
N ASN A 160 -9.19 3.89 -7.06
CA ASN A 160 -8.79 2.51 -6.80
C ASN A 160 -9.25 2.05 -5.42
N GLY A 161 -9.26 0.75 -5.21
CA GLY A 161 -9.42 0.13 -3.91
C GLY A 161 -8.15 -0.62 -3.52
N SER A 162 -7.92 -0.77 -2.25
CA SER A 162 -6.81 -1.55 -1.71
C SER A 162 -7.25 -2.44 -0.58
N VAL A 163 -6.60 -3.57 -0.44
CA VAL A 163 -6.73 -4.50 0.68
C VAL A 163 -5.36 -5.07 0.99
N GLY A 164 -5.08 -5.33 2.24
CA GLY A 164 -3.79 -5.91 2.62
C GLY A 164 -3.73 -6.38 4.06
N LEU A 165 -2.57 -6.93 4.38
CA LEU A 165 -2.20 -7.43 5.70
C LEU A 165 -1.04 -6.61 6.24
N MET A 166 -1.05 -6.36 7.53
CA MET A 166 0.00 -5.67 8.26
C MET A 166 0.39 -6.51 9.48
N GLY A 167 1.66 -6.92 9.52
CA GLY A 167 2.29 -7.46 10.71
C GLY A 167 3.02 -6.33 11.43
N GLN A 168 2.77 -6.16 12.70
CA GLN A 168 3.37 -5.11 13.53
C GLN A 168 4.17 -5.73 14.65
N PHE A 169 5.44 -5.36 14.74
CA PHE A 169 6.36 -5.73 15.81
C PHE A 169 6.51 -4.56 16.77
N ASN A 170 6.00 -4.70 17.97
CA ASN A 170 6.07 -3.70 19.02
C ASN A 170 7.44 -3.76 19.69
N ILE A 171 8.33 -2.82 19.39
CA ILE A 171 9.69 -2.77 19.95
C ILE A 171 9.67 -2.12 21.33
N ASN A 172 8.98 -1.00 21.44
CA ASN A 172 8.81 -0.29 22.72
C ASN A 172 7.50 0.56 22.64
N LYS A 173 7.26 1.34 23.70
CA LYS A 173 6.03 2.15 23.80
C LYS A 173 5.90 3.28 22.75
N TYR A 174 6.96 3.58 22.01
CA TYR A 174 6.98 4.67 21.04
C TYR A 174 7.30 4.21 19.62
N LEU A 175 7.84 3.01 19.45
CA LEU A 175 8.38 2.56 18.17
C LEU A 175 7.91 1.15 17.86
N ASP A 176 7.33 1.00 16.69
CA ASP A 176 6.92 -0.27 16.11
C ASP A 176 7.52 -0.42 14.71
N ILE A 177 7.80 -1.66 14.32
CA ILE A 177 8.18 -2.01 12.95
C ILE A 177 6.98 -2.71 12.31
N ASN A 178 6.54 -2.18 11.18
CA ASN A 178 5.42 -2.75 10.42
C ASN A 178 5.92 -3.36 9.11
N VAL A 179 5.41 -4.55 8.81
CA VAL A 179 5.59 -5.21 7.52
C VAL A 179 4.22 -5.31 6.86
N GLU A 180 4.06 -4.70 5.70
CA GLU A 180 2.78 -4.64 5.00
C GLU A 180 2.85 -5.37 3.66
N ALA A 181 1.82 -6.17 3.36
CA ALA A 181 1.53 -6.72 2.05
C ALA A 181 0.18 -6.17 1.58
N ARG A 182 0.15 -5.61 0.36
CA ARG A 182 -1.04 -4.94 -0.17
C ARG A 182 -1.36 -5.46 -1.56
#